data_2ffa76dfbfb0cf308ebc9f872acc3265
#
_entry.id   2ffa76dfbfb0cf308ebc9f872acc3265
#
_cell.length_a   1.000
_cell.length_b   1.000
_cell.length_c   1.000
_cell.angle_alpha   90.00
_cell.angle_beta   90.00
_cell.angle_gamma   90.00
#
_symmetry.space_group_name_H-M   'P 1'
#
loop_
_entity.id
_entity.type
_entity.pdbx_description
1 polymer ?
#
loop_
_entity_poly.entity_id
_entity_poly.type
_entity_poly.pdbx_seq_one_letter_code
_entity_poly.pdbx_strand_id
1 'polypeptide(L)'
;MINISRRKLSRAVWETLFEGLDDLPWTVINELEKLDPDRKTGTTANASLVALWAVVRYFKPKTVIEIGTYIGKSTFVLSRLGAMVHTCDKDHDFKLPIYASIKQYPMSSTEMLATLTTPIDLLHIDGRVQEADKPYLEKLCHADTVITLDDFEGVEKGVWNAMQLNVKDRILVYPPERQLTERFALGDATTAIILPNLRLTPQ
;
A
#
# COMPACT_ATOMS: atom_id res chain seq x y z
N MET A 1 2.96 -18.68 27.04
CA MET A 1 2.84 -17.75 25.89
C MET A 1 4.19 -17.08 25.68
N ILE A 2 4.83 -17.30 24.52
CA ILE A 2 6.09 -16.63 24.20
C ILE A 2 5.73 -15.18 23.85
N ASN A 3 6.18 -14.25 24.68
CA ASN A 3 5.92 -12.82 24.46
C ASN A 3 6.90 -12.31 23.38
N ILE A 4 6.54 -12.45 22.10
CA ILE A 4 7.36 -11.96 20.99
C ILE A 4 7.21 -10.45 20.95
N SER A 5 8.31 -9.70 21.02
CA SER A 5 8.26 -8.25 20.90
C SER A 5 7.71 -7.86 19.51
N ARG A 6 6.95 -6.74 19.42
CA ARG A 6 6.39 -6.24 18.16
C ARG A 6 7.46 -6.07 17.07
N ARG A 7 8.69 -5.64 17.44
CA ARG A 7 9.84 -5.53 16.51
C ARG A 7 10.25 -6.88 15.94
N LYS A 8 10.36 -7.93 16.77
CA LYS A 8 10.74 -9.28 16.30
C LYS A 8 9.68 -9.85 15.37
N LEU A 9 8.39 -9.66 15.69
CA LEU A 9 7.30 -10.08 14.81
C LEU A 9 7.35 -9.34 13.48
N SER A 10 7.46 -8.01 13.50
CA SER A 10 7.54 -7.21 12.28
C SER A 10 8.73 -7.62 11.42
N ARG A 11 9.90 -7.83 12.02
CA ARG A 11 11.10 -8.27 11.31
C ARG A 11 10.89 -9.63 10.64
N ALA A 12 10.38 -10.62 11.36
CA ALA A 12 10.12 -11.95 10.81
C ALA A 12 9.13 -11.93 9.64
N VAL A 13 8.08 -11.11 9.73
CA VAL A 13 7.12 -10.93 8.64
C VAL A 13 7.82 -10.34 7.41
N TRP A 14 8.59 -9.27 7.57
CA TRP A 14 9.29 -8.65 6.45
C TRP A 14 10.36 -9.57 5.84
N GLU A 15 11.10 -10.32 6.65
CA GLU A 15 12.07 -11.33 6.14
C GLU A 15 11.36 -12.35 5.25
N THR A 16 10.17 -12.84 5.66
CA THR A 16 9.34 -13.75 4.85
C THR A 16 8.87 -13.08 3.55
N LEU A 17 8.39 -11.83 3.62
CA LEU A 17 7.92 -11.10 2.44
C LEU A 17 9.04 -10.80 1.44
N PHE A 18 10.26 -10.58 1.92
CA PHE A 18 11.42 -10.27 1.09
C PHE A 18 12.17 -11.51 0.59
N GLU A 19 11.81 -12.71 1.04
CA GLU A 19 12.44 -13.94 0.57
C GLU A 19 12.24 -14.11 -0.94
N GLY A 20 13.34 -14.26 -1.68
CA GLY A 20 13.34 -14.39 -3.15
C GLY A 20 12.69 -13.21 -3.90
N LEU A 21 12.67 -12.02 -3.30
CA LEU A 21 12.13 -10.81 -3.94
C LEU A 21 13.04 -10.37 -5.10
N ASP A 22 12.44 -10.19 -6.27
CA ASP A 22 13.10 -9.66 -7.46
C ASP A 22 13.12 -8.13 -7.44
N ASP A 23 14.00 -7.55 -8.25
CA ASP A 23 14.11 -6.11 -8.40
C ASP A 23 12.83 -5.49 -8.99
N LEU A 24 12.56 -4.25 -8.56
CA LEU A 24 11.52 -3.42 -9.14
C LEU A 24 11.90 -2.93 -10.55
N PRO A 25 10.91 -2.67 -11.41
CA PRO A 25 11.16 -2.05 -12.71
C PRO A 25 11.46 -0.54 -12.56
N TRP A 26 12.62 -0.23 -12.03
CA TRP A 26 13.07 1.14 -11.72
C TRP A 26 12.99 2.09 -12.90
N THR A 27 13.19 1.60 -14.12
CA THR A 27 13.08 2.44 -15.33
C THR A 27 11.70 3.09 -15.45
N VAL A 28 10.63 2.35 -15.20
CA VAL A 28 9.26 2.88 -15.27
C VAL A 28 8.98 3.81 -14.08
N ILE A 29 9.46 3.46 -12.88
CA ILE A 29 9.31 4.30 -11.70
C ILE A 29 9.99 5.65 -11.92
N ASN A 30 11.20 5.66 -12.47
CA ASN A 30 11.93 6.89 -12.77
C ASN A 30 11.25 7.73 -13.87
N GLU A 31 10.57 7.10 -14.84
CA GLU A 31 9.76 7.85 -15.82
C GLU A 31 8.55 8.52 -15.17
N LEU A 32 7.90 7.85 -14.22
CA LEU A 32 6.80 8.46 -13.47
C LEU A 32 7.26 9.65 -12.61
N GLU A 33 8.47 9.61 -12.06
CA GLU A 33 9.05 10.76 -11.33
C GLU A 33 9.21 12.02 -12.17
N LYS A 34 9.33 11.89 -13.49
CA LYS A 34 9.42 13.05 -14.39
C LYS A 34 8.09 13.80 -14.53
N LEU A 35 6.96 13.21 -14.10
CA LEU A 35 5.66 13.86 -14.12
C LEU A 35 5.58 15.02 -13.11
N ASP A 36 6.38 14.98 -12.05
CA ASP A 36 6.50 16.06 -11.07
C ASP A 36 7.99 16.38 -10.79
N PRO A 37 8.67 17.08 -11.72
CA PRO A 37 10.09 17.38 -11.59
C PRO A 37 10.43 18.27 -10.39
N ASP A 38 9.48 19.10 -9.96
CA ASP A 38 9.66 20.03 -8.84
C ASP A 38 9.48 19.37 -7.46
N ARG A 39 8.97 18.14 -7.43
CA ARG A 39 8.70 17.35 -6.21
C ARG A 39 8.03 18.19 -5.10
N LYS A 40 7.00 18.94 -5.48
CA LYS A 40 6.30 19.88 -4.57
C LYS A 40 5.67 19.21 -3.37
N THR A 41 5.32 17.94 -3.52
CA THR A 41 4.83 17.07 -2.44
C THR A 41 5.67 15.80 -2.39
N GLY A 42 5.71 15.13 -1.24
CA GLY A 42 6.45 13.89 -1.09
C GLY A 42 5.90 12.79 -1.98
N THR A 43 6.74 12.15 -2.79
CA THR A 43 6.38 10.91 -3.48
C THR A 43 6.70 9.73 -2.58
N THR A 44 5.98 8.61 -2.76
CA THR A 44 6.28 7.34 -2.05
C THR A 44 7.78 7.02 -2.15
N ALA A 45 8.43 6.81 -1.01
CA ALA A 45 9.86 6.51 -0.95
C ALA A 45 10.18 5.19 -1.66
N ASN A 46 11.37 5.10 -2.26
CA ASN A 46 11.78 3.89 -2.98
C ASN A 46 11.78 2.64 -2.09
N ALA A 47 12.17 2.77 -0.83
CA ALA A 47 12.11 1.68 0.14
C ALA A 47 10.66 1.23 0.44
N SER A 48 9.71 2.17 0.47
CA SER A 48 8.27 1.87 0.58
C SER A 48 7.74 1.16 -0.67
N LEU A 49 8.21 1.52 -1.87
CA LEU A 49 7.85 0.80 -3.10
C LEU A 49 8.33 -0.64 -3.09
N VAL A 50 9.53 -0.91 -2.57
CA VAL A 50 10.05 -2.27 -2.37
C VAL A 50 9.18 -3.04 -1.39
N ALA A 51 8.76 -2.41 -0.29
CA ALA A 51 7.85 -3.02 0.66
C ALA A 51 6.49 -3.37 0.03
N LEU A 52 5.90 -2.46 -0.75
CA LEU A 52 4.67 -2.71 -1.50
C LEU A 52 4.83 -3.83 -2.52
N TRP A 53 5.96 -3.87 -3.23
CA TRP A 53 6.26 -4.95 -4.16
C TRP A 53 6.31 -6.32 -3.48
N ALA A 54 6.95 -6.41 -2.30
CA ALA A 54 6.98 -7.62 -1.50
C ALA A 54 5.57 -8.08 -1.11
N VAL A 55 4.70 -7.14 -0.70
CA VAL A 55 3.30 -7.42 -0.36
C VAL A 55 2.54 -7.96 -1.58
N VAL A 56 2.62 -7.27 -2.73
CA VAL A 56 1.93 -7.69 -3.96
C VAL A 56 2.39 -9.07 -4.41
N ARG A 57 3.70 -9.31 -4.38
CA ARG A 57 4.27 -10.60 -4.78
C ARG A 57 3.83 -11.74 -3.87
N TYR A 58 3.80 -11.52 -2.58
CA TYR A 58 3.43 -12.54 -1.61
C TYR A 58 1.93 -12.85 -1.62
N PHE A 59 1.09 -11.83 -1.51
CA PHE A 59 -0.36 -11.99 -1.39
C PHE A 59 -1.09 -12.15 -2.73
N LYS A 60 -0.49 -11.73 -3.85
CA LYS A 60 -1.02 -11.83 -5.21
C LYS A 60 -2.47 -11.32 -5.32
N PRO A 61 -2.75 -10.08 -4.87
CA PRO A 61 -4.10 -9.52 -4.91
C PRO A 61 -4.60 -9.43 -6.36
N LYS A 62 -5.89 -9.64 -6.56
CA LYS A 62 -6.56 -9.46 -7.86
C LYS A 62 -7.21 -8.09 -7.96
N THR A 63 -7.81 -7.63 -6.87
CA THR A 63 -8.48 -6.33 -6.77
C THR A 63 -7.76 -5.48 -5.72
N VAL A 64 -7.21 -4.37 -6.16
CA VAL A 64 -6.51 -3.40 -5.31
C VAL A 64 -7.25 -2.08 -5.33
N ILE A 65 -7.46 -1.51 -4.16
CA ILE A 65 -7.92 -0.13 -4.00
C ILE A 65 -6.77 0.71 -3.44
N GLU A 66 -6.54 1.85 -4.06
CA GLU A 66 -5.56 2.83 -3.60
C GLU A 66 -6.25 4.17 -3.34
N ILE A 67 -6.02 4.73 -2.16
CA ILE A 67 -6.46 6.07 -1.77
C ILE A 67 -5.23 6.98 -1.75
N GLY A 68 -5.14 7.89 -2.73
CA GLY A 68 -3.97 8.74 -3.00
C GLY A 68 -3.15 8.20 -4.16
N THR A 69 -3.34 8.78 -5.34
CA THR A 69 -2.65 8.36 -6.59
C THR A 69 -1.36 9.14 -6.82
N TYR A 70 -1.43 10.47 -6.66
CA TYR A 70 -0.39 11.41 -7.02
C TYR A 70 0.20 11.10 -8.41
N ILE A 71 1.51 10.92 -8.55
CA ILE A 71 2.16 10.56 -9.82
C ILE A 71 2.12 9.06 -10.14
N GLY A 72 1.53 8.23 -9.29
CA GLY A 72 1.24 6.82 -9.57
C GLY A 72 2.38 5.84 -9.39
N LYS A 73 3.44 6.15 -8.66
CA LYS A 73 4.55 5.21 -8.40
C LYS A 73 4.06 3.97 -7.65
N SER A 74 3.33 4.15 -6.56
CA SER A 74 2.68 3.07 -5.81
C SER A 74 1.65 2.35 -6.66
N THR A 75 0.80 3.09 -7.39
CA THR A 75 -0.20 2.54 -8.32
C THR A 75 0.43 1.56 -9.31
N PHE A 76 1.57 1.95 -9.90
CA PHE A 76 2.28 1.11 -10.85
C PHE A 76 2.78 -0.18 -10.20
N VAL A 77 3.39 -0.11 -9.02
CA VAL A 77 3.85 -1.29 -8.27
C VAL A 77 2.68 -2.20 -7.93
N LEU A 78 1.57 -1.65 -7.45
CA LEU A 78 0.37 -2.38 -7.08
C LEU A 78 -0.29 -3.09 -8.27
N SER A 79 -0.17 -2.55 -9.49
CA SER A 79 -0.75 -3.15 -10.71
C SER A 79 0.05 -4.33 -11.26
N ARG A 80 1.20 -4.62 -10.69
CA ARG A 80 2.04 -5.74 -11.14
C ARG A 80 1.35 -7.08 -10.85
N LEU A 81 1.78 -8.11 -11.56
CA LEU A 81 1.23 -9.46 -11.46
C LEU A 81 -0.26 -9.57 -11.84
N GLY A 82 -0.79 -8.60 -12.60
CA GLY A 82 -2.14 -8.65 -13.16
C GLY A 82 -3.26 -8.19 -12.22
N ALA A 83 -2.92 -7.53 -11.12
CA ALA A 83 -3.92 -6.91 -10.24
C ALA A 83 -4.66 -5.78 -10.97
N MET A 84 -5.98 -5.71 -10.80
CA MET A 84 -6.78 -4.56 -11.19
C MET A 84 -6.71 -3.51 -10.08
N VAL A 85 -6.12 -2.38 -10.36
CA VAL A 85 -5.98 -1.27 -9.41
C VAL A 85 -7.02 -0.20 -9.70
N HIS A 86 -7.83 0.12 -8.70
CA HIS A 86 -8.69 1.29 -8.68
C HIS A 86 -8.02 2.32 -7.78
N THR A 87 -7.59 3.44 -8.35
CA THR A 87 -6.89 4.49 -7.62
C THR A 87 -7.60 5.82 -7.74
N CYS A 88 -7.66 6.60 -6.67
CA CYS A 88 -8.28 7.92 -6.67
C CYS A 88 -7.36 8.99 -6.11
N ASP A 89 -7.50 10.17 -6.70
CA ASP A 89 -6.97 11.40 -6.16
C ASP A 89 -7.93 12.54 -6.50
N LYS A 90 -8.13 13.45 -5.56
CA LYS A 90 -8.93 14.66 -5.80
C LYS A 90 -8.15 15.71 -6.59
N ASP A 91 -6.84 15.70 -6.51
CA ASP A 91 -5.95 16.56 -7.27
C ASP A 91 -5.62 15.86 -8.60
N HIS A 92 -6.15 16.41 -9.73
CA HIS A 92 -6.20 15.74 -11.03
C HIS A 92 -5.08 16.15 -11.97
N ASP A 93 -4.04 16.82 -11.46
CA ASP A 93 -3.00 17.40 -12.30
C ASP A 93 -2.17 16.34 -13.04
N PHE A 94 -2.18 15.11 -12.53
CA PHE A 94 -1.42 14.02 -13.10
C PHE A 94 -2.33 12.97 -13.76
N LYS A 95 -2.09 12.74 -15.06
CA LYS A 95 -2.70 11.63 -15.79
C LYS A 95 -1.69 10.51 -15.87
N LEU A 96 -2.05 9.37 -15.27
CA LEU A 96 -1.23 8.17 -15.40
C LEU A 96 -1.17 7.68 -16.84
N PRO A 97 -0.05 7.06 -17.27
CA PRO A 97 -0.02 6.31 -18.50
C PRO A 97 -1.14 5.26 -18.53
N ILE A 98 -1.72 5.03 -19.71
CA ILE A 98 -2.83 4.08 -19.87
C ILE A 98 -2.29 2.67 -19.72
N TYR A 99 -2.66 2.02 -18.62
CA TYR A 99 -2.47 0.61 -18.39
C TYR A 99 -3.84 -0.08 -18.25
N ALA A 100 -4.03 -1.19 -18.92
CA ALA A 100 -5.29 -1.93 -18.88
C ALA A 100 -5.70 -2.39 -17.46
N SER A 101 -4.72 -2.55 -16.59
CA SER A 101 -4.92 -2.94 -15.18
C SER A 101 -5.08 -1.78 -14.20
N ILE A 102 -5.06 -0.53 -14.67
CA ILE A 102 -5.20 0.66 -13.80
C ILE A 102 -6.42 1.46 -14.22
N LYS A 103 -7.30 1.71 -13.26
CA LYS A 103 -8.45 2.59 -13.40
C LYS A 103 -8.30 3.77 -12.47
N GLN A 104 -7.97 4.92 -13.02
CA GLN A 104 -7.81 6.17 -12.29
C GLN A 104 -9.16 6.88 -12.17
N TYR A 105 -9.46 7.33 -10.95
CA TYR A 105 -10.66 8.08 -10.60
C TYR A 105 -10.26 9.48 -10.13
N PRO A 106 -10.49 10.52 -10.96
CA PRO A 106 -10.23 11.90 -10.59
C PRO A 106 -11.33 12.44 -9.66
N MET A 107 -11.41 11.91 -8.46
CA MET A 107 -12.45 12.22 -7.48
C MET A 107 -11.98 11.82 -6.06
N SER A 108 -12.79 12.13 -5.05
CA SER A 108 -12.54 11.72 -3.68
C SER A 108 -12.63 10.20 -3.49
N SER A 109 -12.01 9.69 -2.43
CA SER A 109 -12.10 8.28 -2.05
C SER A 109 -13.54 7.82 -1.84
N THR A 110 -14.37 8.66 -1.21
CA THR A 110 -15.79 8.36 -0.96
C THR A 110 -16.57 8.17 -2.25
N GLU A 111 -16.38 9.07 -3.22
CA GLU A 111 -17.05 8.98 -4.53
C GLU A 111 -16.60 7.73 -5.29
N MET A 112 -15.29 7.43 -5.31
CA MET A 112 -14.78 6.22 -5.94
C MET A 112 -15.35 4.97 -5.26
N LEU A 113 -15.24 4.86 -3.94
CA LEU A 113 -15.68 3.71 -3.17
C LEU A 113 -17.19 3.43 -3.36
N ALA A 114 -18.01 4.48 -3.50
CA ALA A 114 -19.44 4.35 -3.77
C ALA A 114 -19.75 3.68 -5.12
N THR A 115 -18.83 3.71 -6.08
CA THR A 115 -19.01 3.07 -7.41
C THR A 115 -18.60 1.59 -7.43
N LEU A 116 -17.90 1.13 -6.38
CA LEU A 116 -17.30 -0.21 -6.36
C LEU A 116 -18.24 -1.23 -5.70
N THR A 117 -18.24 -2.43 -6.27
CA THR A 117 -19.03 -3.57 -5.76
C THR A 117 -18.19 -4.82 -5.53
N THR A 118 -16.98 -4.85 -6.06
CA THR A 118 -16.08 -6.01 -5.96
C THR A 118 -15.35 -5.97 -4.62
N PRO A 119 -15.22 -7.11 -3.91
CA PRO A 119 -14.41 -7.21 -2.70
C PRO A 119 -12.95 -6.82 -2.95
N ILE A 120 -12.32 -6.27 -1.92
CA ILE A 120 -10.95 -5.76 -1.95
C ILE A 120 -9.99 -6.82 -1.41
N ASP A 121 -8.99 -7.22 -2.20
CA ASP A 121 -7.90 -8.10 -1.73
C ASP A 121 -6.79 -7.30 -1.03
N LEU A 122 -6.47 -6.11 -1.56
CA LEU A 122 -5.48 -5.19 -0.98
C LEU A 122 -6.03 -3.77 -0.98
N LEU A 123 -6.02 -3.13 0.19
CA LEU A 123 -6.29 -1.70 0.36
C LEU A 123 -4.98 -0.98 0.66
N HIS A 124 -4.52 -0.13 -0.24
CA HIS A 124 -3.39 0.77 -0.02
C HIS A 124 -3.87 2.19 0.28
N ILE A 125 -3.36 2.77 1.35
CA ILE A 125 -3.75 4.11 1.79
C ILE A 125 -2.51 4.98 1.90
N ASP A 126 -2.35 5.89 0.94
CA ASP A 126 -1.35 6.94 0.90
C ASP A 126 -1.99 8.34 1.02
N GLY A 127 -3.31 8.42 0.99
CA GLY A 127 -4.13 9.58 1.32
C GLY A 127 -4.62 9.56 2.77
N ARG A 128 -5.77 10.20 3.01
CA ARG A 128 -6.47 10.17 4.30
C ARG A 128 -7.85 9.54 4.15
N VAL A 129 -8.11 8.49 4.93
CA VAL A 129 -9.46 7.91 5.03
C VAL A 129 -10.40 8.94 5.64
N GLN A 130 -11.52 9.17 4.98
CA GLN A 130 -12.58 10.05 5.47
C GLN A 130 -13.60 9.26 6.30
N GLU A 131 -14.32 9.94 7.18
CA GLU A 131 -15.40 9.29 7.95
C GLU A 131 -16.44 8.66 7.01
N ALA A 132 -16.74 9.34 5.89
CA ALA A 132 -17.67 8.87 4.87
C ALA A 132 -17.18 7.64 4.08
N ASP A 133 -15.89 7.30 4.13
CA ASP A 133 -15.34 6.11 3.47
C ASP A 133 -15.65 4.82 4.24
N LYS A 134 -15.80 4.92 5.57
CA LYS A 134 -15.88 3.76 6.47
C LYS A 134 -16.98 2.77 6.11
N PRO A 135 -18.24 3.18 5.85
CA PRO A 135 -19.30 2.24 5.48
C PRO A 135 -19.00 1.46 4.19
N TYR A 136 -18.32 2.09 3.24
CA TYR A 136 -17.91 1.42 2.00
C TYR A 136 -16.75 0.45 2.24
N LEU A 137 -15.76 0.85 3.02
CA LEU A 137 -14.63 -0.01 3.38
C LEU A 137 -15.10 -1.23 4.19
N GLU A 138 -16.02 -1.06 5.13
CA GLU A 138 -16.63 -2.16 5.88
C GLU A 138 -17.37 -3.16 4.97
N LYS A 139 -18.01 -2.68 3.91
CA LYS A 139 -18.71 -3.52 2.93
C LYS A 139 -17.76 -4.23 1.97
N LEU A 140 -16.68 -3.55 1.54
CA LEU A 140 -15.79 -4.02 0.48
C LEU A 140 -14.62 -4.84 1.03
N CYS A 141 -14.11 -4.52 2.24
CA CYS A 141 -13.07 -5.29 2.89
C CYS A 141 -13.64 -6.54 3.56
N HIS A 142 -12.84 -7.59 3.59
CA HIS A 142 -13.15 -8.86 4.24
C HIS A 142 -11.99 -9.32 5.13
N ALA A 143 -12.13 -10.47 5.80
CA ALA A 143 -11.12 -10.98 6.74
C ALA A 143 -9.74 -11.14 6.11
N ASP A 144 -9.69 -11.46 4.81
CA ASP A 144 -8.45 -11.72 4.07
C ASP A 144 -7.89 -10.48 3.36
N THR A 145 -8.57 -9.33 3.42
CA THR A 145 -8.05 -8.08 2.85
C THR A 145 -6.76 -7.68 3.55
N VAL A 146 -5.68 -7.52 2.80
CA VAL A 146 -4.44 -6.91 3.28
C VAL A 146 -4.60 -5.39 3.25
N ILE A 147 -4.11 -4.67 4.26
CA ILE A 147 -4.13 -3.22 4.26
C ILE A 147 -2.69 -2.72 4.40
N THR A 148 -2.28 -1.82 3.52
CA THR A 148 -0.99 -1.13 3.60
C THR A 148 -1.20 0.35 3.83
N LEU A 149 -0.40 0.92 4.73
CA LEU A 149 -0.47 2.31 5.15
C LEU A 149 0.87 2.97 4.86
N ASP A 150 0.90 3.99 4.01
CA ASP A 150 2.12 4.78 3.82
C ASP A 150 2.24 5.90 4.85
N ASP A 151 3.40 6.52 4.97
CA ASP A 151 3.76 7.52 5.98
C ASP A 151 3.40 7.05 7.42
N PHE A 152 3.72 5.79 7.73
CA PHE A 152 3.50 5.24 9.06
C PHE A 152 4.67 5.58 9.98
N GLU A 153 4.83 6.88 10.25
CA GLU A 153 5.87 7.41 11.12
C GLU A 153 5.35 8.63 11.92
N GLY A 154 5.86 8.80 13.13
CA GLY A 154 5.51 9.94 13.98
C GLY A 154 4.00 10.13 14.17
N VAL A 155 3.49 11.27 13.75
CA VAL A 155 2.05 11.66 13.78
C VAL A 155 1.46 11.78 12.37
N GLU A 156 2.13 11.20 11.38
CA GLU A 156 1.75 11.30 9.98
C GLU A 156 0.47 10.53 9.63
N LYS A 157 0.05 10.68 8.38
CA LYS A 157 -1.26 10.19 7.90
C LYS A 157 -1.44 8.67 8.06
N GLY A 158 -0.37 7.88 7.95
CA GLY A 158 -0.45 6.43 8.09
C GLY A 158 -0.88 5.99 9.50
N VAL A 159 -0.34 6.62 10.54
CA VAL A 159 -0.73 6.38 11.94
C VAL A 159 -2.17 6.80 12.17
N TRP A 160 -2.57 7.98 11.65
CA TRP A 160 -3.94 8.45 11.74
C TRP A 160 -4.92 7.49 11.05
N ASN A 161 -4.61 7.02 9.85
CA ASN A 161 -5.43 6.04 9.11
C ASN A 161 -5.61 4.74 9.90
N ALA A 162 -4.54 4.22 10.54
CA ALA A 162 -4.64 3.03 11.38
C ALA A 162 -5.63 3.19 12.54
N MET A 163 -5.72 4.40 13.11
CA MET A 163 -6.68 4.72 14.17
C MET A 163 -8.13 4.81 13.66
N GLN A 164 -8.33 5.20 12.41
CA GLN A 164 -9.66 5.30 11.79
C GLN A 164 -10.21 3.93 11.37
N LEU A 165 -9.34 2.98 11.06
CA LEU A 165 -9.74 1.64 10.64
C LEU A 165 -10.05 0.76 11.86
N ASN A 166 -11.15 0.02 11.83
CA ASN A 166 -11.47 -0.94 12.89
C ASN A 166 -10.66 -2.23 12.71
N VAL A 167 -9.42 -2.20 13.21
CA VAL A 167 -8.44 -3.31 13.05
C VAL A 167 -8.12 -4.02 14.37
N LYS A 168 -9.02 -3.97 15.34
CA LYS A 168 -8.77 -4.43 16.73
C LYS A 168 -8.22 -5.85 16.85
N ASP A 169 -8.64 -6.74 15.99
CA ASP A 169 -8.29 -8.16 16.05
C ASP A 169 -7.23 -8.54 14.98
N ARG A 170 -6.62 -7.57 14.33
CA ARG A 170 -5.64 -7.78 13.27
C ARG A 170 -4.22 -7.40 13.73
N ILE A 171 -3.24 -8.01 13.09
CA ILE A 171 -1.83 -7.76 13.39
C ILE A 171 -1.37 -6.57 12.56
N LEU A 172 -0.94 -5.51 13.25
CA LEU A 172 -0.23 -4.39 12.64
C LEU A 172 1.27 -4.70 12.64
N VAL A 173 1.86 -4.72 11.46
CA VAL A 173 3.29 -4.89 11.21
C VAL A 173 3.86 -3.52 10.87
N TYR A 174 4.82 -3.07 11.66
CA TYR A 174 5.49 -1.78 11.44
C TYR A 174 6.31 -1.78 10.15
N PRO A 175 6.67 -0.60 9.61
CA PRO A 175 7.56 -0.50 8.47
C PRO A 175 8.83 -1.34 8.63
N PRO A 176 9.40 -1.89 7.54
CA PRO A 176 10.60 -2.68 7.63
C PRO A 176 11.78 -1.87 8.15
N GLU A 177 12.65 -2.51 8.92
CA GLU A 177 13.91 -1.91 9.32
C GLU A 177 14.76 -1.61 8.07
N ARG A 178 15.47 -0.48 8.08
CA ARG A 178 16.33 -0.03 6.98
C ARG A 178 17.25 -1.14 6.46
N GLN A 179 17.85 -1.92 7.36
CA GLN A 179 18.75 -3.04 7.00
C GLN A 179 18.10 -4.08 6.07
N LEU A 180 16.76 -4.24 6.11
CA LEU A 180 16.03 -5.16 5.25
C LEU A 180 15.78 -4.60 3.85
N THR A 181 15.73 -3.27 3.71
CA THR A 181 15.44 -2.59 2.44
C THR A 181 16.70 -2.10 1.72
N GLU A 182 17.80 -1.89 2.41
CA GLU A 182 19.05 -1.32 1.84
C GLU A 182 19.62 -2.11 0.66
N ARG A 183 19.38 -3.42 0.62
CA ARG A 183 19.83 -4.25 -0.52
C ARG A 183 19.10 -3.96 -1.84
N PHE A 184 17.93 -3.31 -1.78
CA PHE A 184 17.09 -2.99 -2.95
C PHE A 184 17.05 -1.50 -3.26
N ALA A 185 17.03 -0.65 -2.22
CA ALA A 185 16.88 0.78 -2.37
C ALA A 185 17.52 1.52 -1.18
N LEU A 186 17.89 2.77 -1.40
CA LEU A 186 18.36 3.64 -0.33
C LEU A 186 17.17 4.29 0.38
N GLY A 187 17.31 4.50 1.68
CA GLY A 187 16.36 5.20 2.53
C GLY A 187 15.50 4.30 3.42
N ASP A 188 14.66 4.94 4.20
CA ASP A 188 13.76 4.28 5.13
C ASP A 188 12.40 4.02 4.46
N ALA A 189 11.82 2.86 4.74
CA ALA A 189 10.46 2.57 4.33
C ALA A 189 9.48 3.04 5.41
N THR A 190 8.41 3.67 4.98
CA THR A 190 7.34 4.17 5.87
C THR A 190 6.06 3.37 5.75
N THR A 191 6.05 2.32 4.93
CA THR A 191 4.87 1.48 4.70
C THR A 191 4.70 0.43 5.80
N ALA A 192 3.61 0.53 6.56
CA ALA A 192 3.15 -0.50 7.50
C ALA A 192 2.14 -1.43 6.84
N ILE A 193 1.96 -2.63 7.41
CA ILE A 193 0.97 -3.61 6.94
C ILE A 193 0.04 -4.00 8.07
N ILE A 194 -1.25 -4.07 7.78
CA ILE A 194 -2.23 -4.77 8.60
C ILE A 194 -2.51 -6.11 7.92
N LEU A 195 -2.04 -7.17 8.54
CA LEU A 195 -2.15 -8.51 8.00
C LEU A 195 -3.60 -8.99 7.97
N PRO A 196 -3.97 -9.87 7.02
CA PRO A 196 -5.26 -10.56 7.03
C PRO A 196 -5.38 -11.44 8.28
N ASN A 197 -6.61 -11.84 8.60
CA ASN A 197 -6.87 -12.75 9.73
C ASN A 197 -6.36 -14.18 9.47
N LEU A 198 -6.00 -14.51 8.25
CA LEU A 198 -5.35 -15.76 7.90
C LEU A 198 -4.00 -15.87 8.60
N ARG A 199 -3.78 -16.96 9.30
CA ARG A 199 -2.48 -17.28 9.87
C ARG A 199 -1.47 -17.42 8.73
N LEU A 200 -0.32 -16.71 8.85
CA LEU A 200 0.82 -16.99 8.01
C LEU A 200 1.24 -18.44 8.28
N THR A 201 0.78 -19.36 7.48
CA THR A 201 1.32 -20.73 7.46
C THR A 201 2.57 -20.68 6.60
N PRO A 202 3.76 -21.07 7.12
CA PRO A 202 4.92 -21.27 6.29
C PRO A 202 4.56 -22.28 5.20
N GLN A 203 4.85 -21.94 3.94
CA GLN A 203 4.79 -22.89 2.83
C GLN A 203 6.03 -23.76 2.86
#